data_25490274dadb5442aa3a8d937ddf88e0
#
_entry.id   25490274dadb5442aa3a8d937ddf88e0
#
_cell.length_a   1.000
_cell.length_b   1.000
_cell.length_c   1.000
_cell.angle_alpha   90.00
_cell.angle_beta   90.00
_cell.angle_gamma   90.00
#
_symmetry.space_group_name_H-M   'P 1'
#
loop_
_entity.id
_entity.type
_entity.pdbx_description
1 polymer ?
#
loop_
_entity_poly.entity_id
_entity_poly.type
_entity_poly.pdbx_seq_one_letter_code
_entity_poly.pdbx_strand_id
1 'polypeptide(L)'
;SSDSALHYLNENMLLARQLNDKERELKIQLELSYLLSSIGMYMEAADILNSIDRQTLPSSLLGYYYTCYEHVYFEAGAAQPRYKMFASRYVKLSHAYRDSMQVTLDPSSATYLWLRETQLREAGKYDEALEFSDRRLAEASFGTPQYALVAYQRFRLFESMGKKDEHLYYLVLSAISDVRSAIKEQSSLMVLAQELNRKGDLKRAYDYINFSWEISQFYKTRLRSWMNITPLSMINGNYQDIIKQQNRELLIYIVCVALLALLLVIALIYIYRQMKALSIAKKGLQEVNERLFSLNEELEEVNRHLRSTNLELSESNLIKEAYIARFFKLCSVYVDRLQAYRKLVNKKLQRGQVAELLKMTHLSNDIVTVEVQELYANFDSAFLHLFPNFVESLNALLLPDEQIVLKPDELLNTELRIFALIR
;
A
#
# COMPACT_ATOMS: atom_id res chain seq x y z
N SER A 1 -18.09 -1.29 -17.54
CA SER A 1 -17.90 -2.74 -17.30
C SER A 1 -17.77 -3.46 -18.63
N SER A 2 -17.20 -4.67 -18.64
CA SER A 2 -17.10 -5.49 -19.85
C SER A 2 -18.50 -5.77 -20.45
N ASP A 3 -19.51 -5.97 -19.59
CA ASP A 3 -20.91 -6.15 -19.99
C ASP A 3 -21.44 -4.93 -20.76
N SER A 4 -21.11 -3.70 -20.30
CA SER A 4 -21.52 -2.48 -21.01
C SER A 4 -20.81 -2.34 -22.36
N ALA A 5 -19.51 -2.67 -22.42
CA ALA A 5 -18.77 -2.62 -23.68
C ALA A 5 -19.33 -3.65 -24.69
N LEU A 6 -19.63 -4.86 -24.25
CA LEU A 6 -20.28 -5.89 -25.08
C LEU A 6 -21.66 -5.42 -25.58
N HIS A 7 -22.45 -4.81 -24.71
CA HIS A 7 -23.75 -4.26 -25.09
C HIS A 7 -23.63 -3.21 -26.20
N TYR A 8 -22.77 -2.21 -26.01
CA TYR A 8 -22.58 -1.16 -27.02
C TYR A 8 -21.94 -1.67 -28.31
N LEU A 9 -21.03 -2.65 -28.27
CA LEU A 9 -20.50 -3.26 -29.48
C LEU A 9 -21.59 -4.02 -30.23
N ASN A 10 -22.50 -4.72 -29.55
CA ASN A 10 -23.62 -5.38 -30.19
C ASN A 10 -24.61 -4.39 -30.81
N GLU A 11 -24.93 -3.29 -30.13
CA GLU A 11 -25.77 -2.23 -30.71
C GLU A 11 -25.11 -1.60 -31.94
N ASN A 12 -23.82 -1.28 -31.87
CA ASN A 12 -23.09 -0.77 -33.01
C ASN A 12 -23.03 -1.75 -34.17
N MET A 13 -22.96 -3.06 -33.87
CA MET A 13 -23.04 -4.13 -34.90
C MET A 13 -24.38 -4.12 -35.63
N LEU A 14 -25.47 -4.00 -34.89
CA LEU A 14 -26.82 -3.93 -35.48
C LEU A 14 -26.97 -2.67 -36.37
N LEU A 15 -26.46 -1.53 -35.90
CA LEU A 15 -26.47 -0.28 -36.68
C LEU A 15 -25.62 -0.39 -37.96
N ALA A 16 -24.43 -0.97 -37.88
CA ALA A 16 -23.56 -1.16 -39.05
C ALA A 16 -24.25 -2.04 -40.11
N ARG A 17 -24.94 -3.12 -39.67
CA ARG A 17 -25.74 -3.98 -40.56
C ARG A 17 -26.91 -3.26 -41.18
N GLN A 18 -27.65 -2.45 -40.40
CA GLN A 18 -28.75 -1.65 -40.92
C GLN A 18 -28.30 -0.62 -41.99
N LEU A 19 -27.11 -0.06 -41.78
CA LEU A 19 -26.52 0.89 -42.70
C LEU A 19 -25.79 0.24 -43.88
N ASN A 20 -25.72 -1.10 -43.97
CA ASN A 20 -24.93 -1.89 -44.90
C ASN A 20 -23.43 -1.48 -44.93
N ASP A 21 -22.90 -0.97 -43.83
CA ASP A 21 -21.51 -0.59 -43.68
C ASP A 21 -20.64 -1.80 -43.31
N LYS A 22 -20.17 -2.52 -44.32
CA LYS A 22 -19.40 -3.73 -44.19
C LYS A 22 -18.03 -3.53 -43.50
N GLU A 23 -17.37 -2.41 -43.78
CA GLU A 23 -16.08 -2.10 -43.16
C GLU A 23 -16.25 -1.89 -41.66
N ARG A 24 -17.30 -1.14 -41.29
CA ARG A 24 -17.62 -0.93 -39.87
C ARG A 24 -18.06 -2.21 -39.17
N GLU A 25 -18.83 -3.07 -39.86
CA GLU A 25 -19.20 -4.39 -39.33
C GLU A 25 -17.96 -5.24 -39.00
N LEU A 26 -17.01 -5.33 -39.93
CA LEU A 26 -15.74 -6.03 -39.76
C LEU A 26 -14.92 -5.44 -38.63
N LYS A 27 -14.82 -4.12 -38.56
CA LYS A 27 -14.10 -3.44 -37.47
C LYS A 27 -14.70 -3.78 -36.10
N ILE A 28 -16.02 -3.76 -35.96
CA ILE A 28 -16.71 -4.12 -34.70
C ILE A 28 -16.50 -5.60 -34.37
N GLN A 29 -16.48 -6.50 -35.34
CA GLN A 29 -16.13 -7.91 -35.12
C GLN A 29 -14.71 -8.07 -34.53
N LEU A 30 -13.75 -7.33 -35.04
CA LEU A 30 -12.39 -7.32 -34.53
C LEU A 30 -12.33 -6.76 -33.11
N GLU A 31 -12.99 -5.64 -32.83
CA GLU A 31 -13.09 -5.04 -31.50
C GLU A 31 -13.77 -5.99 -30.50
N LEU A 32 -14.83 -6.69 -30.92
CA LEU A 32 -15.53 -7.70 -30.13
C LEU A 32 -14.61 -8.88 -29.80
N SER A 33 -13.89 -9.41 -30.80
CA SER A 33 -12.92 -10.49 -30.59
C SER A 33 -11.82 -10.07 -29.60
N TYR A 34 -11.28 -8.87 -29.76
CA TYR A 34 -10.26 -8.34 -28.84
C TYR A 34 -10.79 -8.23 -27.40
N LEU A 35 -12.01 -7.71 -27.24
CA LEU A 35 -12.65 -7.60 -25.93
C LEU A 35 -12.92 -8.99 -25.32
N LEU A 36 -13.46 -9.93 -26.09
CA LEU A 36 -13.74 -11.30 -25.63
C LEU A 36 -12.46 -12.01 -25.16
N SER A 37 -11.38 -11.88 -25.92
CA SER A 37 -10.08 -12.46 -25.51
C SER A 37 -9.54 -11.83 -24.23
N SER A 38 -9.70 -10.52 -24.05
CA SER A 38 -9.29 -9.80 -22.83
C SER A 38 -10.05 -10.24 -21.57
N ILE A 39 -11.31 -10.73 -21.73
CA ILE A 39 -12.11 -11.24 -20.60
C ILE A 39 -12.01 -12.78 -20.44
N GLY A 40 -11.18 -13.44 -21.25
CA GLY A 40 -10.91 -14.88 -21.16
C GLY A 40 -11.84 -15.77 -21.98
N MET A 41 -12.63 -15.22 -22.90
CA MET A 41 -13.51 -15.95 -23.84
C MET A 41 -12.75 -16.23 -25.16
N TYR A 42 -11.69 -17.05 -25.08
CA TYR A 42 -10.75 -17.24 -26.20
C TYR A 42 -11.36 -17.99 -27.38
N MET A 43 -12.25 -18.94 -27.10
CA MET A 43 -12.91 -19.72 -28.17
C MET A 43 -13.83 -18.85 -29.00
N GLU A 44 -14.69 -18.10 -28.32
CA GLU A 44 -15.63 -17.16 -28.95
C GLU A 44 -14.90 -16.06 -29.71
N ALA A 45 -13.79 -15.57 -29.16
CA ALA A 45 -12.94 -14.59 -29.84
C ALA A 45 -12.32 -15.18 -31.11
N ALA A 46 -11.81 -16.40 -31.05
CA ALA A 46 -11.24 -17.08 -32.20
C ALA A 46 -12.31 -17.43 -33.25
N ASP A 47 -13.52 -17.84 -32.84
CA ASP A 47 -14.63 -18.15 -33.77
C ASP A 47 -15.03 -16.91 -34.58
N ILE A 48 -15.10 -15.74 -33.93
CA ILE A 48 -15.34 -14.48 -34.65
C ILE A 48 -14.23 -14.25 -35.69
N LEU A 49 -12.96 -14.35 -35.33
CA LEU A 49 -11.86 -14.12 -36.25
C LEU A 49 -11.85 -15.14 -37.41
N ASN A 50 -12.15 -16.39 -37.11
CA ASN A 50 -12.24 -17.46 -38.13
C ASN A 50 -13.44 -17.29 -39.08
N SER A 51 -14.49 -16.58 -38.67
CA SER A 51 -15.62 -16.28 -39.52
C SER A 51 -15.36 -15.14 -40.52
N ILE A 52 -14.30 -14.36 -40.33
CA ILE A 52 -13.92 -13.29 -41.24
C ILE A 52 -13.13 -13.86 -42.42
N ASP A 53 -13.65 -13.68 -43.61
CA ASP A 53 -12.90 -14.02 -44.83
C ASP A 53 -11.80 -12.94 -45.06
N ARG A 54 -10.55 -13.40 -44.91
CA ARG A 54 -9.37 -12.54 -45.10
C ARG A 54 -9.33 -11.87 -46.47
N GLN A 55 -9.89 -12.49 -47.53
CA GLN A 55 -9.86 -11.91 -48.88
C GLN A 55 -10.79 -10.70 -49.01
N THR A 56 -11.82 -10.63 -48.19
CA THR A 56 -12.78 -9.53 -48.17
C THR A 56 -12.37 -8.39 -47.21
N LEU A 57 -11.29 -8.60 -46.43
CA LEU A 57 -10.88 -7.64 -45.43
C LEU A 57 -10.17 -6.43 -46.07
N PRO A 58 -10.59 -5.19 -45.79
CA PRO A 58 -9.86 -4.01 -46.23
C PRO A 58 -8.43 -3.99 -45.73
N SER A 59 -7.51 -3.50 -46.55
CA SER A 59 -6.07 -3.39 -46.18
C SER A 59 -5.86 -2.56 -44.90
N SER A 60 -6.73 -1.57 -44.65
CA SER A 60 -6.75 -0.75 -43.42
C SER A 60 -6.98 -1.55 -42.15
N LEU A 61 -7.72 -2.66 -42.25
CA LEU A 61 -8.07 -3.52 -41.10
C LEU A 61 -7.16 -4.75 -40.95
N LEU A 62 -6.34 -5.06 -41.95
CA LEU A 62 -5.54 -6.28 -41.98
C LEU A 62 -4.53 -6.35 -40.81
N GLY A 63 -3.87 -5.25 -40.52
CA GLY A 63 -2.94 -5.17 -39.39
C GLY A 63 -3.66 -5.38 -38.04
N TYR A 64 -4.85 -4.82 -37.89
CA TYR A 64 -5.66 -4.99 -36.68
C TYR A 64 -6.21 -6.43 -36.56
N TYR A 65 -6.59 -7.05 -37.66
CA TYR A 65 -6.99 -8.46 -37.71
C TYR A 65 -5.90 -9.39 -37.16
N TYR A 66 -4.65 -9.20 -37.60
CA TYR A 66 -3.54 -10.01 -37.06
C TYR A 66 -3.23 -9.66 -35.60
N THR A 67 -3.41 -8.40 -35.22
CA THR A 67 -3.29 -7.99 -33.79
C THR A 67 -4.31 -8.72 -32.91
N CYS A 68 -5.55 -8.88 -33.37
CA CYS A 68 -6.57 -9.61 -32.64
C CYS A 68 -6.21 -11.11 -32.48
N TYR A 69 -5.71 -11.75 -33.54
CA TYR A 69 -5.24 -13.14 -33.43
C TYR A 69 -4.05 -13.28 -32.48
N GLU A 70 -3.08 -12.39 -32.59
CA GLU A 70 -1.93 -12.36 -31.67
C GLU A 70 -2.41 -12.26 -30.24
N HIS A 71 -3.32 -11.32 -29.94
CA HIS A 71 -3.86 -11.11 -28.61
C HIS A 71 -4.60 -12.34 -28.09
N VAL A 72 -5.46 -12.98 -28.90
CA VAL A 72 -6.17 -14.23 -28.52
C VAL A 72 -5.17 -15.31 -28.10
N TYR A 73 -4.15 -15.57 -28.90
CA TYR A 73 -3.19 -16.63 -28.61
C TYR A 73 -2.21 -16.26 -27.50
N PHE A 74 -1.84 -15.00 -27.38
CA PHE A 74 -1.02 -14.51 -26.28
C PHE A 74 -1.74 -14.71 -24.93
N GLU A 75 -2.99 -14.23 -24.83
CA GLU A 75 -3.80 -14.34 -23.61
C GLU A 75 -4.14 -15.80 -23.28
N ALA A 76 -4.47 -16.61 -24.29
CA ALA A 76 -4.71 -18.04 -24.09
C ALA A 76 -3.46 -18.78 -23.58
N GLY A 77 -2.27 -18.40 -24.05
CA GLY A 77 -1.01 -18.92 -23.57
C GLY A 77 -0.71 -18.50 -22.13
N ALA A 78 -0.92 -17.23 -21.82
CA ALA A 78 -0.73 -16.67 -20.48
C ALA A 78 -1.69 -17.28 -19.44
N ALA A 79 -2.91 -17.63 -19.83
CA ALA A 79 -3.91 -18.24 -18.95
C ALA A 79 -3.57 -19.68 -18.53
N GLN A 80 -2.66 -20.37 -19.21
CA GLN A 80 -2.35 -21.78 -18.97
C GLN A 80 -0.87 -22.08 -18.68
N PRO A 81 -0.24 -21.39 -17.71
CA PRO A 81 1.20 -21.54 -17.48
C PRO A 81 1.61 -22.95 -17.00
N ARG A 82 0.67 -23.72 -16.42
CA ARG A 82 0.92 -25.08 -15.92
C ARG A 82 0.96 -26.13 -17.03
N TYR A 83 0.29 -25.91 -18.15
CA TYR A 83 0.19 -26.85 -19.27
C TYR A 83 1.16 -26.44 -20.39
N LYS A 84 2.47 -26.63 -20.13
CA LYS A 84 3.57 -26.19 -21.01
C LYS A 84 3.36 -26.54 -22.49
N MET A 85 2.79 -27.71 -22.80
CA MET A 85 2.55 -28.14 -24.17
C MET A 85 1.56 -27.18 -24.89
N PHE A 86 0.44 -26.88 -24.27
CA PHE A 86 -0.57 -25.99 -24.86
C PHE A 86 -0.07 -24.53 -24.85
N ALA A 87 0.54 -24.07 -23.75
CA ALA A 87 1.13 -22.75 -23.69
C ALA A 87 2.17 -22.54 -24.80
N SER A 88 3.06 -23.53 -25.05
CA SER A 88 4.04 -23.46 -26.13
C SER A 88 3.40 -23.37 -27.51
N ARG A 89 2.29 -24.09 -27.75
CA ARG A 89 1.54 -23.99 -29.01
C ARG A 89 0.96 -22.59 -29.23
N TYR A 90 0.34 -22.04 -28.20
CA TYR A 90 -0.24 -20.67 -28.26
C TYR A 90 0.84 -19.60 -28.46
N VAL A 91 1.97 -19.72 -27.76
CA VAL A 91 3.11 -18.82 -27.95
C VAL A 91 3.62 -18.85 -29.39
N LYS A 92 3.75 -20.05 -30.00
CA LYS A 92 4.16 -20.18 -31.41
C LYS A 92 3.17 -19.52 -32.36
N LEU A 93 1.87 -19.68 -32.12
CA LEU A 93 0.83 -19.02 -32.91
C LEU A 93 0.87 -17.49 -32.74
N SER A 94 0.98 -17.00 -31.53
CA SER A 94 1.15 -15.57 -31.26
C SER A 94 2.35 -15.00 -32.02
N HIS A 95 3.52 -15.66 -31.98
CA HIS A 95 4.70 -15.23 -32.74
C HIS A 95 4.47 -15.22 -34.26
N ALA A 96 3.82 -16.24 -34.82
CA ALA A 96 3.51 -16.27 -36.24
C ALA A 96 2.60 -15.12 -36.68
N TYR A 97 1.65 -14.71 -35.82
CA TYR A 97 0.82 -13.54 -36.08
C TYR A 97 1.59 -12.23 -35.91
N ARG A 98 2.57 -12.15 -35.02
CA ARG A 98 3.49 -10.99 -34.90
C ARG A 98 4.29 -10.77 -36.20
N ASP A 99 4.73 -11.84 -36.83
CA ASP A 99 5.40 -11.74 -38.15
C ASP A 99 4.44 -11.15 -39.21
N SER A 100 3.17 -11.56 -39.18
CA SER A 100 2.14 -11.01 -40.06
C SER A 100 1.82 -9.53 -39.77
N MET A 101 1.78 -9.16 -38.49
CA MET A 101 1.61 -7.76 -38.04
C MET A 101 2.77 -6.87 -38.55
N GLN A 102 4.00 -7.38 -38.50
CA GLN A 102 5.19 -6.60 -38.89
C GLN A 102 5.14 -6.14 -40.34
N VAL A 103 4.54 -6.91 -41.21
CA VAL A 103 4.44 -6.58 -42.66
C VAL A 103 3.16 -5.83 -43.05
N THR A 104 2.19 -5.78 -42.12
CA THR A 104 0.87 -5.19 -42.42
C THR A 104 0.58 -3.91 -41.64
N LEU A 105 1.26 -3.69 -40.53
CA LEU A 105 1.09 -2.48 -39.73
C LEU A 105 1.88 -1.31 -40.34
N ASP A 106 1.35 -0.11 -40.17
CA ASP A 106 2.08 1.13 -40.45
C ASP A 106 3.29 1.22 -39.46
N PRO A 107 4.52 1.39 -40.00
CA PRO A 107 5.72 1.53 -39.17
C PRO A 107 5.71 2.70 -38.18
N SER A 108 4.86 3.69 -38.39
CA SER A 108 4.67 4.82 -37.47
C SER A 108 3.62 4.53 -36.37
N SER A 109 2.83 3.48 -36.53
CA SER A 109 1.75 3.18 -35.58
C SER A 109 2.29 2.74 -34.20
N ALA A 110 1.56 3.12 -33.14
CA ALA A 110 1.88 2.73 -31.78
C ALA A 110 1.95 1.19 -31.62
N THR A 111 1.12 0.45 -32.34
CA THR A 111 1.09 -1.01 -32.33
C THR A 111 2.36 -1.60 -32.99
N TYR A 112 2.83 -1.04 -34.09
CA TYR A 112 4.08 -1.46 -34.73
C TYR A 112 5.28 -1.16 -33.82
N LEU A 113 5.35 0.02 -33.22
CA LEU A 113 6.44 0.37 -32.31
C LEU A 113 6.47 -0.57 -31.08
N TRP A 114 5.30 -0.91 -30.53
CA TRP A 114 5.20 -1.91 -29.46
C TRP A 114 5.66 -3.31 -29.93
N LEU A 115 5.26 -3.72 -31.10
CA LEU A 115 5.66 -5.01 -31.67
C LEU A 115 7.18 -5.09 -31.79
N ARG A 116 7.81 -4.06 -32.38
CA ARG A 116 9.26 -4.03 -32.57
C ARG A 116 10.03 -4.00 -31.25
N GLU A 117 9.60 -3.19 -30.31
CA GLU A 117 10.16 -3.18 -28.95
C GLU A 117 10.11 -4.57 -28.31
N THR A 118 8.96 -5.25 -28.42
CA THR A 118 8.75 -6.59 -27.84
C THR A 118 9.64 -7.63 -28.49
N GLN A 119 9.69 -7.68 -29.83
CA GLN A 119 10.51 -8.62 -30.58
C GLN A 119 12.02 -8.44 -30.28
N LEU A 120 12.48 -7.18 -30.25
CA LEU A 120 13.88 -6.87 -29.95
C LEU A 120 14.26 -7.22 -28.52
N ARG A 121 13.36 -6.95 -27.55
CA ARG A 121 13.53 -7.36 -26.15
C ARG A 121 13.63 -8.89 -26.04
N GLU A 122 12.76 -9.62 -26.69
CA GLU A 122 12.76 -11.10 -26.69
C GLU A 122 14.01 -11.67 -27.39
N ALA A 123 14.55 -10.98 -28.38
CA ALA A 123 15.80 -11.31 -29.04
C ALA A 123 17.07 -10.89 -28.26
N GLY A 124 16.92 -10.24 -27.09
CA GLY A 124 18.05 -9.76 -26.28
C GLY A 124 18.70 -8.49 -26.81
N LYS A 125 18.12 -7.83 -27.82
CA LYS A 125 18.63 -6.60 -28.44
C LYS A 125 18.06 -5.38 -27.70
N TYR A 126 18.50 -5.19 -26.49
CA TYR A 126 17.91 -4.25 -25.55
C TYR A 126 18.10 -2.79 -25.94
N ASP A 127 19.24 -2.40 -26.49
CA ASP A 127 19.49 -1.03 -26.89
C ASP A 127 18.59 -0.61 -28.06
N GLU A 128 18.47 -1.49 -29.07
CA GLU A 128 17.51 -1.27 -30.18
C GLU A 128 16.05 -1.22 -29.65
N ALA A 129 15.70 -2.06 -28.67
CA ALA A 129 14.37 -2.04 -28.03
C ALA A 129 14.10 -0.73 -27.31
N LEU A 130 15.12 -0.17 -26.64
CA LEU A 130 15.02 1.12 -25.93
C LEU A 130 14.70 2.28 -26.89
N GLU A 131 15.25 2.30 -28.09
CA GLU A 131 14.94 3.33 -29.10
C GLU A 131 13.43 3.37 -29.43
N PHE A 132 12.82 2.20 -29.64
CA PHE A 132 11.37 2.09 -29.85
C PHE A 132 10.58 2.50 -28.61
N SER A 133 11.03 2.08 -27.44
CA SER A 133 10.44 2.44 -26.16
C SER A 133 10.48 3.94 -25.91
N ASP A 134 11.59 4.60 -26.22
CA ASP A 134 11.77 6.04 -26.05
C ASP A 134 10.83 6.83 -26.98
N ARG A 135 10.68 6.41 -28.24
CA ARG A 135 9.72 7.01 -29.16
C ARG A 135 8.28 6.92 -28.64
N ARG A 136 7.88 5.73 -28.16
CA ARG A 136 6.56 5.53 -27.57
C ARG A 136 6.34 6.36 -26.31
N LEU A 137 7.36 6.49 -25.46
CA LEU A 137 7.28 7.26 -24.24
C LEU A 137 7.16 8.77 -24.53
N ALA A 138 7.85 9.26 -25.56
CA ALA A 138 7.78 10.66 -25.97
C ALA A 138 6.37 11.08 -26.45
N GLU A 139 5.61 10.14 -27.02
CA GLU A 139 4.24 10.36 -27.49
C GLU A 139 3.18 10.20 -26.39
N ALA A 140 3.54 9.57 -25.26
CA ALA A 140 2.61 9.26 -24.21
C ALA A 140 2.63 10.31 -23.09
N SER A 141 1.49 10.88 -22.79
CA SER A 141 1.34 11.83 -21.68
C SER A 141 1.17 11.10 -20.34
N PHE A 142 1.93 11.53 -19.34
CA PHE A 142 1.87 10.94 -18.00
C PHE A 142 0.46 10.95 -17.39
N GLY A 143 0.07 9.82 -16.79
CA GLY A 143 -1.24 9.67 -16.17
C GLY A 143 -2.35 9.29 -17.15
N THR A 144 -2.01 8.97 -18.40
CA THR A 144 -2.92 8.42 -19.41
C THR A 144 -2.82 6.89 -19.48
N PRO A 145 -3.85 6.21 -20.03
CA PRO A 145 -3.81 4.77 -20.28
C PRO A 145 -2.63 4.34 -21.15
N GLN A 146 -2.33 5.14 -22.17
CA GLN A 146 -1.23 4.90 -23.08
C GLN A 146 0.11 4.95 -22.35
N TYR A 147 0.30 5.93 -21.49
CA TYR A 147 1.52 6.03 -20.68
C TYR A 147 1.67 4.85 -19.73
N ALA A 148 0.59 4.42 -19.09
CA ALA A 148 0.60 3.25 -18.20
C ALA A 148 1.11 2.02 -18.94
N LEU A 149 0.59 1.77 -20.14
CA LEU A 149 1.00 0.64 -20.97
C LEU A 149 2.48 0.74 -21.38
N VAL A 150 2.93 1.91 -21.87
CA VAL A 150 4.33 2.13 -22.26
C VAL A 150 5.26 1.94 -21.06
N ALA A 151 4.92 2.50 -19.92
CA ALA A 151 5.70 2.36 -18.69
C ALA A 151 5.77 0.90 -18.23
N TYR A 152 4.69 0.11 -18.37
CA TYR A 152 4.70 -1.31 -18.06
C TYR A 152 5.61 -2.11 -19.01
N GLN A 153 5.60 -1.81 -20.32
CA GLN A 153 6.51 -2.46 -21.25
C GLN A 153 7.97 -2.10 -20.95
N ARG A 154 8.20 -0.86 -20.62
CA ARG A 154 9.53 -0.37 -20.24
C ARG A 154 10.03 -1.00 -18.93
N PHE A 155 9.15 -1.20 -17.95
CA PHE A 155 9.44 -2.04 -16.78
C PHE A 155 9.93 -3.44 -17.21
N ARG A 156 9.21 -4.11 -18.13
CA ARG A 156 9.58 -5.44 -18.64
C ARG A 156 10.93 -5.43 -19.36
N LEU A 157 11.22 -4.36 -20.10
CA LEU A 157 12.50 -4.19 -20.78
C LEU A 157 13.66 -4.08 -19.76
N PHE A 158 13.55 -3.21 -18.77
CA PHE A 158 14.57 -3.06 -17.73
C PHE A 158 14.69 -4.29 -16.82
N GLU A 159 13.60 -5.01 -16.60
CA GLU A 159 13.63 -6.32 -15.94
C GLU A 159 14.50 -7.31 -16.74
N SER A 160 14.31 -7.38 -18.07
CA SER A 160 15.12 -8.24 -18.96
C SER A 160 16.59 -7.82 -19.00
N MET A 161 16.89 -6.54 -18.84
CA MET A 161 18.26 -5.99 -18.73
C MET A 161 18.90 -6.19 -17.34
N GLY A 162 18.14 -6.63 -16.35
CA GLY A 162 18.61 -6.74 -14.95
C GLY A 162 18.80 -5.41 -14.22
N LYS A 163 18.28 -4.29 -14.76
CA LYS A 163 18.37 -2.94 -14.19
C LYS A 163 17.29 -2.72 -13.13
N LYS A 164 17.62 -3.04 -11.89
CA LYS A 164 16.64 -3.11 -10.77
C LYS A 164 15.99 -1.79 -10.38
N ASP A 165 16.70 -0.69 -10.48
CA ASP A 165 16.15 0.62 -10.08
C ASP A 165 15.21 1.16 -11.14
N GLU A 166 15.61 1.07 -12.40
CA GLU A 166 14.82 1.52 -13.54
C GLU A 166 13.56 0.66 -13.73
N HIS A 167 13.67 -0.67 -13.53
CA HIS A 167 12.50 -1.53 -13.65
C HIS A 167 11.43 -1.17 -12.62
N LEU A 168 11.81 -0.98 -11.36
CA LEU A 168 10.86 -0.59 -10.32
C LEU A 168 10.29 0.80 -10.56
N TYR A 169 11.12 1.71 -11.03
CA TYR A 169 10.72 3.06 -11.39
C TYR A 169 9.56 3.05 -12.39
N TYR A 170 9.73 2.35 -13.52
CA TYR A 170 8.68 2.29 -14.55
C TYR A 170 7.46 1.49 -14.13
N LEU A 171 7.62 0.47 -13.28
CA LEU A 171 6.50 -0.26 -12.69
C LEU A 171 5.61 0.65 -11.85
N VAL A 172 6.22 1.48 -11.02
CA VAL A 172 5.50 2.48 -10.20
C VAL A 172 4.83 3.52 -11.08
N LEU A 173 5.51 4.02 -12.13
CA LEU A 173 4.92 4.95 -13.09
C LEU A 173 3.69 4.39 -13.79
N SER A 174 3.76 3.12 -14.18
CA SER A 174 2.63 2.40 -14.77
C SER A 174 1.46 2.31 -13.79
N ALA A 175 1.70 1.81 -12.58
CA ALA A 175 0.65 1.61 -11.57
C ALA A 175 -0.09 2.91 -11.24
N ILE A 176 0.62 4.02 -11.16
CA ILE A 176 0.00 5.30 -10.87
C ILE A 176 -0.76 5.86 -12.07
N SER A 177 -0.26 5.64 -13.30
CA SER A 177 -0.99 6.05 -14.49
C SER A 177 -2.28 5.26 -14.65
N ASP A 178 -2.28 3.97 -14.31
CA ASP A 178 -3.48 3.13 -14.26
C ASP A 178 -4.51 3.70 -13.28
N VAL A 179 -4.08 4.03 -12.06
CA VAL A 179 -4.97 4.61 -11.04
C VAL A 179 -5.51 5.97 -11.49
N ARG A 180 -4.66 6.85 -12.02
CA ARG A 180 -5.07 8.20 -12.47
C ARG A 180 -6.05 8.19 -13.63
N SER A 181 -5.88 7.26 -14.53
CA SER A 181 -6.75 7.12 -15.71
C SER A 181 -7.98 6.25 -15.45
N ALA A 182 -8.21 5.87 -14.19
CA ALA A 182 -9.29 4.99 -13.79
C ALA A 182 -9.32 3.67 -14.57
N ILE A 183 -8.17 3.26 -15.11
CA ILE A 183 -8.00 1.93 -15.70
C ILE A 183 -8.06 0.91 -14.58
N LYS A 184 -8.95 -0.02 -14.75
CA LYS A 184 -9.28 -0.99 -13.72
C LYS A 184 -8.68 -2.37 -14.00
N GLU A 185 -7.89 -2.47 -15.04
CA GLU A 185 -7.11 -3.66 -15.41
C GLU A 185 -5.65 -3.50 -14.99
N GLN A 186 -5.39 -3.57 -13.67
CA GLN A 186 -4.14 -3.15 -13.06
C GLN A 186 -3.16 -4.31 -12.84
N SER A 187 -2.55 -4.81 -13.92
CA SER A 187 -1.42 -5.74 -13.82
C SER A 187 -0.22 -5.12 -13.08
N SER A 188 0.03 -3.83 -13.32
CA SER A 188 1.14 -3.08 -12.73
C SER A 188 1.05 -3.03 -11.21
N LEU A 189 -0.13 -2.80 -10.64
CA LEU A 189 -0.32 -2.74 -9.18
C LEU A 189 -0.13 -4.12 -8.53
N MET A 190 -0.61 -5.19 -9.17
CA MET A 190 -0.38 -6.57 -8.71
C MET A 190 1.12 -6.90 -8.69
N VAL A 191 1.83 -6.58 -9.78
CA VAL A 191 3.27 -6.84 -9.88
C VAL A 191 4.02 -5.98 -8.87
N LEU A 192 3.61 -4.74 -8.66
CA LEU A 192 4.17 -3.85 -7.64
C LEU A 192 3.98 -4.41 -6.22
N ALA A 193 2.82 -4.98 -5.93
CA ALA A 193 2.58 -5.67 -4.66
C ALA A 193 3.53 -6.85 -4.45
N GLN A 194 3.79 -7.64 -5.50
CA GLN A 194 4.76 -8.73 -5.44
C GLN A 194 6.19 -8.23 -5.20
N GLU A 195 6.59 -7.13 -5.86
CA GLU A 195 7.91 -6.52 -5.65
C GLU A 195 8.08 -5.98 -4.22
N LEU A 196 7.03 -5.33 -3.70
CA LEU A 196 7.01 -4.85 -2.31
C LEU A 196 7.09 -6.01 -1.31
N ASN A 197 6.36 -7.09 -1.57
CA ASN A 197 6.44 -8.31 -0.75
C ASN A 197 7.85 -8.90 -0.75
N ARG A 198 8.53 -8.96 -1.91
CA ARG A 198 9.93 -9.42 -2.00
C ARG A 198 10.91 -8.51 -1.27
N LYS A 199 10.62 -7.21 -1.20
CA LYS A 199 11.41 -6.21 -0.47
C LYS A 199 11.09 -6.15 1.03
N GLY A 200 10.11 -6.93 1.52
CA GLY A 200 9.71 -6.97 2.92
C GLY A 200 8.74 -5.86 3.34
N ASP A 201 8.25 -5.05 2.40
CA ASP A 201 7.21 -4.07 2.67
C ASP A 201 5.83 -4.74 2.58
N LEU A 202 5.55 -5.55 3.58
CA LEU A 202 4.39 -6.43 3.58
C LEU A 202 3.08 -5.67 3.75
N LYS A 203 3.09 -4.52 4.41
CA LYS A 203 1.89 -3.71 4.58
C LYS A 203 1.42 -3.14 3.25
N ARG A 204 2.29 -2.43 2.51
CA ARG A 204 1.93 -1.88 1.20
C ARG A 204 1.63 -2.98 0.18
N ALA A 205 2.37 -4.09 0.25
CA ALA A 205 2.10 -5.26 -0.58
C ALA A 205 0.68 -5.81 -0.35
N TYR A 206 0.28 -5.94 0.92
CA TYR A 206 -1.06 -6.36 1.32
C TYR A 206 -2.15 -5.40 0.82
N ASP A 207 -1.98 -4.11 1.06
CA ASP A 207 -2.94 -3.09 0.67
C ASP A 207 -3.13 -3.06 -0.86
N TYR A 208 -2.03 -3.13 -1.62
CA TYR A 208 -2.07 -3.05 -3.08
C TYR A 208 -2.64 -4.31 -3.73
N ILE A 209 -2.32 -5.50 -3.20
CA ILE A 209 -2.86 -6.75 -3.77
C ILE A 209 -4.36 -6.87 -3.51
N ASN A 210 -4.83 -6.48 -2.31
CA ASN A 210 -6.25 -6.50 -2.00
C ASN A 210 -7.03 -5.48 -2.85
N PHE A 211 -6.51 -4.28 -3.03
CA PHE A 211 -7.11 -3.29 -3.92
C PHE A 211 -7.19 -3.81 -5.37
N SER A 212 -6.11 -4.41 -5.89
CA SER A 212 -6.12 -5.04 -7.22
C SER A 212 -7.14 -6.17 -7.32
N TRP A 213 -7.27 -6.97 -6.27
CA TRP A 213 -8.26 -8.04 -6.19
C TRP A 213 -9.70 -7.53 -6.20
N GLU A 214 -10.03 -6.55 -5.36
CA GLU A 214 -11.38 -5.95 -5.29
C GLU A 214 -11.79 -5.37 -6.64
N ILE A 215 -10.88 -4.67 -7.32
CA ILE A 215 -11.13 -4.13 -8.65
C ILE A 215 -11.38 -5.25 -9.67
N SER A 216 -10.57 -6.31 -9.66
CA SER A 216 -10.73 -7.42 -10.60
C SER A 216 -12.07 -8.15 -10.40
N GLN A 217 -12.54 -8.26 -9.17
CA GLN A 217 -13.86 -8.83 -8.84
C GLN A 217 -15.00 -7.92 -9.29
N PHE A 218 -14.89 -6.62 -9.07
CA PHE A 218 -15.91 -5.66 -9.48
C PHE A 218 -16.13 -5.66 -11.00
N TYR A 219 -15.03 -5.81 -11.78
CA TYR A 219 -15.12 -5.84 -13.25
C TYR A 219 -15.35 -7.22 -13.84
N LYS A 220 -15.47 -8.28 -13.02
CA LYS A 220 -15.67 -9.68 -13.43
C LYS A 220 -14.63 -10.14 -14.48
N THR A 221 -13.39 -9.68 -14.37
CA THR A 221 -12.30 -10.08 -15.26
C THR A 221 -11.78 -11.45 -14.83
N ARG A 222 -12.26 -12.51 -15.48
CA ARG A 222 -11.95 -13.91 -15.11
C ARG A 222 -10.44 -14.19 -15.08
N LEU A 223 -9.72 -13.76 -16.12
CA LEU A 223 -8.29 -14.00 -16.22
C LEU A 223 -7.51 -13.29 -15.11
N ARG A 224 -7.80 -12.01 -14.87
CA ARG A 224 -7.13 -11.21 -13.83
C ARG A 224 -7.42 -11.73 -12.41
N SER A 225 -8.67 -12.13 -12.16
CA SER A 225 -9.02 -12.77 -10.90
C SER A 225 -8.23 -14.04 -10.67
N TRP A 226 -8.08 -14.88 -11.70
CA TRP A 226 -7.28 -16.09 -11.62
C TRP A 226 -5.79 -15.81 -11.39
N MET A 227 -5.21 -14.86 -12.11
CA MET A 227 -3.80 -14.48 -11.97
C MET A 227 -3.48 -13.90 -10.57
N ASN A 228 -4.43 -13.20 -9.96
CA ASN A 228 -4.28 -12.58 -8.64
C ASN A 228 -4.38 -13.60 -7.49
N ILE A 229 -4.97 -14.77 -7.67
CA ILE A 229 -5.22 -15.73 -6.57
C ILE A 229 -3.91 -16.14 -5.87
N THR A 230 -2.90 -16.55 -6.64
CA THR A 230 -1.63 -17.02 -6.04
C THR A 230 -0.85 -15.90 -5.34
N PRO A 231 -0.63 -14.72 -5.96
CA PRO A 231 0.00 -13.59 -5.29
C PRO A 231 -0.80 -13.11 -4.07
N LEU A 232 -2.13 -13.04 -4.17
CA LEU A 232 -3.02 -12.65 -3.08
C LEU A 232 -2.86 -13.59 -1.88
N SER A 233 -2.93 -14.90 -2.12
CA SER A 233 -2.77 -15.90 -1.05
C SER A 233 -1.40 -15.82 -0.38
N MET A 234 -0.33 -15.67 -1.16
CA MET A 234 1.03 -15.58 -0.65
C MET A 234 1.25 -14.30 0.16
N ILE A 235 0.84 -13.15 -0.35
CA ILE A 235 1.04 -11.85 0.31
C ILE A 235 0.18 -11.77 1.57
N ASN A 236 -1.09 -12.23 1.50
CA ASN A 236 -1.96 -12.29 2.67
C ASN A 236 -1.40 -13.22 3.73
N GLY A 237 -0.86 -14.39 3.33
CA GLY A 237 -0.19 -15.31 4.24
C GLY A 237 0.97 -14.65 4.97
N ASN A 238 1.90 -14.05 4.23
CA ASN A 238 3.06 -13.35 4.79
C ASN A 238 2.65 -12.22 5.75
N TYR A 239 1.64 -11.45 5.39
CA TYR A 239 1.12 -10.37 6.23
C TYR A 239 0.47 -10.89 7.51
N GLN A 240 -0.35 -11.96 7.39
CA GLN A 240 -0.97 -12.63 8.55
C GLN A 240 0.07 -13.23 9.50
N ASP A 241 1.15 -13.77 8.97
CA ASP A 241 2.22 -14.34 9.80
C ASP A 241 2.94 -13.26 10.62
N ILE A 242 3.17 -12.08 10.05
CA ILE A 242 3.68 -10.92 10.82
C ILE A 242 2.69 -10.49 11.90
N ILE A 243 1.41 -10.38 11.59
CA ILE A 243 0.39 -10.03 12.59
C ILE A 243 0.36 -11.05 13.70
N LYS A 244 0.42 -12.36 13.37
CA LYS A 244 0.50 -13.43 14.38
C LYS A 244 1.76 -13.33 15.24
N GLN A 245 2.90 -13.01 14.63
CA GLN A 245 4.15 -12.80 15.34
C GLN A 245 4.04 -11.60 16.30
N GLN A 246 3.57 -10.46 15.81
CA GLN A 246 3.35 -9.26 16.63
C GLN A 246 2.37 -9.52 17.78
N ASN A 247 1.27 -10.23 17.50
CA ASN A 247 0.30 -10.61 18.53
C ASN A 247 0.90 -11.56 19.55
N ARG A 248 1.79 -12.47 19.14
CA ARG A 248 2.52 -13.36 20.07
C ARG A 248 3.49 -12.56 20.94
N GLU A 249 4.22 -11.64 20.38
CA GLU A 249 5.11 -10.74 21.12
C GLU A 249 4.32 -9.89 22.12
N LEU A 250 3.20 -9.31 21.68
CA LEU A 250 2.27 -8.57 22.55
C LEU A 250 1.74 -9.45 23.71
N LEU A 251 1.37 -10.69 23.44
CA LEU A 251 0.95 -11.64 24.45
C LEU A 251 2.06 -11.92 25.47
N ILE A 252 3.29 -12.10 25.00
CA ILE A 252 4.45 -12.27 25.87
C ILE A 252 4.65 -11.04 26.75
N TYR A 253 4.57 -9.82 26.17
CA TYR A 253 4.66 -8.60 26.97
C TYR A 253 3.54 -8.47 28.01
N ILE A 254 2.30 -8.81 27.65
CA ILE A 254 1.16 -8.79 28.58
C ILE A 254 1.40 -9.79 29.72
N VAL A 255 1.86 -11.00 29.39
CA VAL A 255 2.18 -12.03 30.43
C VAL A 255 3.33 -11.56 31.31
N CYS A 256 4.38 -10.98 30.76
CA CYS A 256 5.49 -10.44 31.55
C CYS A 256 5.03 -9.32 32.50
N VAL A 257 4.21 -8.40 32.01
CA VAL A 257 3.64 -7.32 32.82
C VAL A 257 2.72 -7.88 33.91
N ALA A 258 1.90 -8.88 33.60
CA ALA A 258 1.02 -9.53 34.57
C ALA A 258 1.82 -10.26 35.65
N LEU A 259 2.91 -10.94 35.28
CA LEU A 259 3.82 -11.60 36.24
C LEU A 259 4.53 -10.58 37.15
N LEU A 260 4.99 -9.48 36.58
CA LEU A 260 5.59 -8.38 37.37
C LEU A 260 4.58 -7.76 38.35
N ALA A 261 3.34 -7.55 37.90
CA ALA A 261 2.27 -7.05 38.73
C ALA A 261 1.96 -8.05 39.86
N LEU A 262 1.93 -9.36 39.57
CA LEU A 262 1.72 -10.40 40.57
C LEU A 262 2.86 -10.46 41.61
N LEU A 263 4.12 -10.36 41.14
CA LEU A 263 5.29 -10.29 42.04
C LEU A 263 5.24 -9.04 42.93
N LEU A 264 4.81 -7.91 42.40
CA LEU A 264 4.60 -6.70 43.18
C LEU A 264 3.54 -6.90 44.26
N VAL A 265 2.42 -7.55 43.93
CA VAL A 265 1.36 -7.86 44.90
C VAL A 265 1.88 -8.81 45.99
N ILE A 266 2.64 -9.86 45.61
CA ILE A 266 3.26 -10.76 46.56
C ILE A 266 4.25 -10.04 47.45
N ALA A 267 5.09 -9.17 46.88
CA ALA A 267 6.03 -8.36 47.64
C ALA A 267 5.31 -7.42 48.64
N LEU A 268 4.21 -6.79 48.21
CA LEU A 268 3.38 -5.97 49.05
C LEU A 268 2.73 -6.77 50.23
N ILE A 269 2.24 -7.99 49.93
CA ILE A 269 1.69 -8.88 50.94
C ILE A 269 2.80 -9.31 51.91
N TYR A 270 3.99 -9.62 51.42
CA TYR A 270 5.14 -9.96 52.24
C TYR A 270 5.55 -8.81 53.14
N ILE A 271 5.68 -7.60 52.56
CA ILE A 271 6.00 -6.38 53.33
C ILE A 271 4.90 -6.09 54.37
N TYR A 272 3.63 -6.26 54.00
CA TYR A 272 2.52 -6.07 54.94
C TYR A 272 2.58 -7.10 56.09
N ARG A 273 2.88 -8.36 55.81
CA ARG A 273 3.07 -9.40 56.85
C ARG A 273 4.27 -9.11 57.75
N GLN A 274 5.40 -8.69 57.15
CA GLN A 274 6.59 -8.28 57.90
C GLN A 274 6.32 -7.05 58.77
N MET A 275 5.61 -6.06 58.26
CA MET A 275 5.21 -4.88 59.00
C MET A 275 4.25 -5.23 60.15
N LYS A 276 3.31 -6.16 59.92
CA LYS A 276 2.40 -6.64 60.97
C LYS A 276 3.14 -7.40 62.05
N ALA A 277 4.07 -8.30 61.69
CA ALA A 277 4.93 -9.02 62.62
C ALA A 277 5.83 -8.07 63.43
N LEU A 278 6.43 -7.08 62.69
CA LEU A 278 7.24 -6.04 63.33
C LEU A 278 6.40 -5.15 64.25
N SER A 279 5.15 -4.84 63.87
CA SER A 279 4.22 -4.09 64.71
C SER A 279 3.84 -4.82 65.99
N ILE A 280 3.65 -6.16 65.90
CA ILE A 280 3.36 -7.00 67.09
C ILE A 280 4.60 -7.08 68.01
N ALA A 281 5.80 -7.26 67.42
CA ALA A 281 7.05 -7.27 68.19
C ALA A 281 7.33 -5.91 68.82
N LYS A 282 7.00 -4.81 68.09
CA LYS A 282 7.17 -3.46 68.59
C LYS A 282 6.19 -3.10 69.72
N LYS A 283 4.94 -3.62 69.65
CA LYS A 283 3.99 -3.48 70.78
C LYS A 283 4.48 -4.15 72.04
N GLY A 284 5.07 -5.36 71.94
CA GLY A 284 5.68 -6.03 73.10
C GLY A 284 6.90 -5.29 73.66
N LEU A 285 7.66 -4.56 72.80
CA LEU A 285 8.77 -3.73 73.25
C LEU A 285 8.27 -2.38 73.85
N GLN A 286 7.13 -1.88 73.33
CA GLN A 286 6.54 -0.63 73.83
C GLN A 286 6.01 -0.75 75.25
N GLU A 287 5.42 -1.88 75.61
CA GLU A 287 4.99 -2.11 76.99
C GLU A 287 6.17 -2.01 77.99
N VAL A 288 7.38 -2.29 77.52
CA VAL A 288 8.59 -2.19 78.36
C VAL A 288 9.20 -0.78 78.35
N ASN A 289 8.92 0.06 77.29
CA ASN A 289 9.57 1.35 77.08
C ASN A 289 8.63 2.59 77.19
N GLU A 290 7.36 2.41 77.53
CA GLU A 290 6.34 3.50 77.57
C GLU A 290 6.70 4.72 78.48
N ARG A 291 7.65 4.60 79.36
CA ARG A 291 8.09 5.69 80.24
C ARG A 291 9.16 6.60 79.63
N LEU A 292 9.79 6.22 78.51
CA LEU A 292 10.90 6.98 77.91
C LEU A 292 10.52 7.66 76.59
N PHE A 293 9.33 7.42 76.03
CA PHE A 293 9.03 7.76 74.63
C PHE A 293 8.06 8.92 74.41
N SER A 294 7.42 9.47 75.41
CA SER A 294 6.41 10.54 75.26
C SER A 294 6.93 11.85 74.60
N LEU A 295 8.22 12.04 74.53
CA LEU A 295 8.79 13.28 73.95
C LEU A 295 9.28 13.08 72.49
N ASN A 296 9.37 11.82 72.00
CA ASN A 296 9.81 11.55 70.64
C ASN A 296 8.64 11.26 69.66
N GLU A 297 7.41 11.04 70.13
CA GLU A 297 6.26 10.66 69.33
C GLU A 297 5.86 11.77 68.33
N GLU A 298 5.88 12.99 68.78
CA GLU A 298 5.46 14.12 67.92
C GLU A 298 6.43 14.33 66.73
N LEU A 299 7.69 14.13 66.95
CA LEU A 299 8.74 14.30 65.91
C LEU A 299 8.76 13.13 64.89
N GLU A 300 8.42 11.90 65.34
CA GLU A 300 8.34 10.76 64.44
C GLU A 300 7.09 10.76 63.55
N GLU A 301 5.98 11.30 64.05
CA GLU A 301 4.72 11.40 63.30
C GLU A 301 4.82 12.38 62.15
N VAL A 302 5.43 13.56 62.40
CA VAL A 302 5.67 14.59 61.36
C VAL A 302 6.65 14.07 60.31
N ASN A 303 7.68 13.34 60.71
CA ASN A 303 8.64 12.75 59.76
C ASN A 303 8.05 11.64 58.92
N ARG A 304 7.10 10.82 59.43
CA ARG A 304 6.39 9.80 58.65
C ARG A 304 5.51 10.41 57.57
N HIS A 305 4.81 11.49 57.91
CA HIS A 305 3.93 12.19 56.98
C HIS A 305 4.72 12.81 55.83
N LEU A 306 5.87 13.40 56.14
CA LEU A 306 6.75 14.04 55.15
C LEU A 306 7.37 13.02 54.21
N ARG A 307 7.76 11.84 54.70
CA ARG A 307 8.32 10.74 53.85
C ARG A 307 7.28 10.04 52.98
N SER A 308 6.05 9.85 53.51
CA SER A 308 4.95 9.28 52.72
C SER A 308 4.61 10.17 51.50
N THR A 309 4.46 11.50 51.77
CA THR A 309 4.11 12.46 50.71
C THR A 309 5.23 12.59 49.64
N ASN A 310 6.48 12.51 50.07
CA ASN A 310 7.62 12.52 49.11
C ASN A 310 7.74 11.23 48.28
N LEU A 311 7.38 10.06 48.87
CA LEU A 311 7.38 8.78 48.13
C LEU A 311 6.27 8.73 47.08
N GLU A 312 5.06 9.16 47.43
CA GLU A 312 3.94 9.26 46.49
C GLU A 312 4.23 10.23 45.33
N LEU A 313 4.91 11.33 45.65
CA LEU A 313 5.33 12.30 44.64
C LEU A 313 6.39 11.71 43.69
N SER A 314 7.35 10.95 44.24
CA SER A 314 8.41 10.29 43.47
C SER A 314 7.88 9.17 42.56
N GLU A 315 6.98 8.33 43.06
CA GLU A 315 6.34 7.29 42.26
C GLU A 315 5.48 7.88 41.13
N SER A 316 4.72 8.93 41.43
CA SER A 316 3.92 9.65 40.43
C SER A 316 4.80 10.26 39.31
N ASN A 317 5.96 10.79 39.67
CA ASN A 317 6.92 11.34 38.71
C ASN A 317 7.58 10.26 37.83
N LEU A 318 7.98 9.12 38.41
CA LEU A 318 8.56 7.99 37.65
C LEU A 318 7.57 7.41 36.62
N ILE A 319 6.30 7.34 36.99
CA ILE A 319 5.26 6.89 36.06
C ILE A 319 5.11 7.90 34.89
N LYS A 320 5.11 9.19 35.21
CA LYS A 320 5.03 10.25 34.18
C LYS A 320 6.24 10.22 33.23
N GLU A 321 7.46 10.04 33.75
CA GLU A 321 8.68 9.94 32.96
C GLU A 321 8.68 8.70 32.03
N ALA A 322 8.20 7.55 32.54
CA ALA A 322 8.11 6.33 31.72
C ALA A 322 7.12 6.49 30.55
N TYR A 323 5.99 7.17 30.76
CA TYR A 323 5.02 7.47 29.70
C TYR A 323 5.59 8.46 28.67
N ILE A 324 6.26 9.49 29.12
CA ILE A 324 6.91 10.50 28.26
C ILE A 324 7.99 9.81 27.39
N ALA A 325 8.83 8.97 27.98
CA ALA A 325 9.88 8.23 27.28
C ALA A 325 9.30 7.30 26.21
N ARG A 326 8.20 6.59 26.52
CA ARG A 326 7.50 5.75 25.53
C ARG A 326 6.92 6.55 24.38
N PHE A 327 6.39 7.73 24.68
CA PHE A 327 5.83 8.64 23.67
C PHE A 327 6.92 9.20 22.74
N PHE A 328 8.06 9.64 23.29
CA PHE A 328 9.19 10.11 22.48
C PHE A 328 9.73 8.97 21.57
N LYS A 329 9.76 7.74 22.05
CA LYS A 329 10.17 6.60 21.23
C LYS A 329 9.21 6.35 20.06
N LEU A 330 7.90 6.52 20.28
CA LEU A 330 6.89 6.47 19.22
C LEU A 330 7.10 7.60 18.21
N CYS A 331 7.25 8.84 18.67
CA CYS A 331 7.53 10.00 17.81
C CYS A 331 8.82 9.80 16.98
N SER A 332 9.89 9.26 17.59
CA SER A 332 11.15 8.97 16.90
C SER A 332 10.96 8.00 15.74
N VAL A 333 10.21 6.92 15.93
CA VAL A 333 9.93 5.94 14.86
C VAL A 333 9.20 6.60 13.67
N TYR A 334 8.26 7.52 13.95
CA TYR A 334 7.57 8.25 12.89
C TYR A 334 8.48 9.26 12.19
N VAL A 335 9.33 9.97 12.94
CA VAL A 335 10.32 10.90 12.38
C VAL A 335 11.33 10.15 11.50
N ASP A 336 11.79 8.97 11.92
CA ASP A 336 12.71 8.14 11.13
C ASP A 336 12.04 7.64 9.82
N ARG A 337 10.77 7.25 9.88
CA ARG A 337 9.99 6.90 8.68
C ARG A 337 9.85 8.10 7.73
N LEU A 338 9.54 9.28 8.25
CA LEU A 338 9.48 10.52 7.47
C LEU A 338 10.84 10.88 6.86
N GLN A 339 11.94 10.71 7.61
CA GLN A 339 13.29 10.93 7.09
C GLN A 339 13.69 9.92 6.01
N ALA A 340 13.31 8.64 6.16
CA ALA A 340 13.52 7.62 5.15
C ALA A 340 12.74 7.95 3.87
N TYR A 341 11.48 8.36 4.01
CA TYR A 341 10.66 8.84 2.90
C TYR A 341 11.27 10.07 2.23
N ARG A 342 11.72 11.06 3.01
CA ARG A 342 12.40 12.26 2.50
C ARG A 342 13.71 11.92 1.77
N LYS A 343 14.52 10.99 2.29
CA LYS A 343 15.74 10.50 1.60
C LYS A 343 15.40 9.82 0.28
N LEU A 344 14.32 9.02 0.26
CA LEU A 344 13.83 8.35 -0.95
C LEU A 344 13.38 9.37 -2.00
N VAL A 345 12.59 10.36 -1.59
CA VAL A 345 12.11 11.47 -2.43
C VAL A 345 13.30 12.27 -2.97
N ASN A 346 14.24 12.67 -2.12
CA ASN A 346 15.43 13.43 -2.54
C ASN A 346 16.33 12.62 -3.49
N LYS A 347 16.52 11.33 -3.24
CA LYS A 347 17.31 10.45 -4.10
C LYS A 347 16.69 10.31 -5.50
N LYS A 348 15.36 10.29 -5.57
CA LYS A 348 14.61 10.23 -6.83
C LYS A 348 14.59 11.59 -7.55
N LEU A 349 14.50 12.69 -6.81
CA LEU A 349 14.65 14.05 -7.34
C LEU A 349 16.03 14.26 -8.01
N GLN A 350 17.10 13.87 -7.33
CA GLN A 350 18.46 13.97 -7.85
C GLN A 350 18.71 13.12 -9.10
N ARG A 351 17.91 12.09 -9.32
CA ARG A 351 17.98 11.21 -10.51
C ARG A 351 17.06 11.64 -11.66
N GLY A 352 16.43 12.83 -11.56
CA GLY A 352 15.57 13.37 -12.60
C GLY A 352 14.22 12.64 -12.76
N GLN A 353 13.85 11.83 -11.80
CA GLN A 353 12.69 10.94 -11.85
C GLN A 353 11.40 11.64 -11.38
N VAL A 354 11.16 12.85 -11.86
CA VAL A 354 10.06 13.73 -11.41
C VAL A 354 8.67 13.11 -11.63
N ALA A 355 8.50 12.38 -12.71
CA ALA A 355 7.23 11.74 -13.04
C ALA A 355 6.87 10.60 -12.06
N GLU A 356 7.85 9.93 -11.48
CA GLU A 356 7.67 8.90 -10.47
C GLU A 356 7.40 9.49 -9.09
N LEU A 357 8.03 10.62 -8.81
CA LEU A 357 7.78 11.36 -7.58
C LEU A 357 6.34 11.89 -7.50
N LEU A 358 5.83 12.46 -8.58
CA LEU A 358 4.43 12.91 -8.67
C LEU A 358 3.42 11.78 -8.44
N LYS A 359 3.78 10.55 -8.80
CA LYS A 359 2.95 9.36 -8.57
C LYS A 359 2.99 8.87 -7.13
N MET A 360 4.15 8.88 -6.53
CA MET A 360 4.28 8.53 -5.11
C MET A 360 3.56 9.53 -4.21
N THR A 361 3.62 10.83 -4.54
CA THR A 361 2.97 11.87 -3.73
C THR A 361 1.45 11.85 -3.82
N HIS A 362 0.85 11.44 -4.95
CA HIS A 362 -0.61 11.32 -5.04
C HIS A 362 -1.19 10.08 -4.34
N LEU A 363 -0.49 8.95 -4.34
CA LEU A 363 -0.91 7.78 -3.56
C LEU A 363 -0.62 7.92 -2.07
N SER A 364 0.44 8.68 -1.74
CA SER A 364 0.87 8.88 -0.35
C SER A 364 0.02 9.91 0.39
N ASN A 365 -0.65 10.83 -0.31
CA ASN A 365 -1.40 11.89 0.37
C ASN A 365 -2.57 11.34 1.22
N ASP A 366 -3.31 10.36 0.74
CA ASP A 366 -4.43 9.81 1.53
C ASP A 366 -3.92 8.95 2.70
N ILE A 367 -2.84 8.20 2.51
CA ILE A 367 -2.27 7.34 3.55
C ILE A 367 -1.54 8.18 4.61
N VAL A 368 -0.74 9.16 4.17
CA VAL A 368 -0.04 10.08 5.09
C VAL A 368 -1.03 10.92 5.89
N THR A 369 -2.14 11.33 5.29
CA THR A 369 -3.16 12.12 5.99
C THR A 369 -3.84 11.30 7.10
N VAL A 370 -4.13 10.04 6.86
CA VAL A 370 -4.71 9.13 7.87
C VAL A 370 -3.70 8.82 8.98
N GLU A 371 -2.44 8.48 8.63
CA GLU A 371 -1.40 8.19 9.63
C GLU A 371 -1.05 9.41 10.49
N VAL A 372 -1.03 10.61 9.89
CA VAL A 372 -0.78 11.87 10.63
C VAL A 372 -1.96 12.21 11.54
N GLN A 373 -3.19 11.97 11.11
CA GLN A 373 -4.36 12.15 11.96
C GLN A 373 -4.38 11.17 13.13
N GLU A 374 -4.02 9.90 12.90
CA GLU A 374 -3.87 8.92 14.00
C GLU A 374 -2.76 9.32 14.98
N LEU A 375 -1.63 9.82 14.46
CA LEU A 375 -0.54 10.33 15.31
C LEU A 375 -1.01 11.48 16.19
N TYR A 376 -1.73 12.45 15.60
CA TYR A 376 -2.25 13.58 16.36
C TYR A 376 -3.29 13.16 17.38
N ALA A 377 -4.22 12.28 17.03
CA ALA A 377 -5.23 11.78 17.96
C ALA A 377 -4.59 11.03 19.15
N ASN A 378 -3.58 10.21 18.88
CA ASN A 378 -2.84 9.49 19.90
C ASN A 378 -2.01 10.44 20.80
N PHE A 379 -1.41 11.48 20.21
CA PHE A 379 -0.72 12.55 20.96
C PHE A 379 -1.68 13.29 21.87
N ASP A 380 -2.76 13.81 21.32
CA ASP A 380 -3.74 14.62 22.03
C ASP A 380 -4.32 13.84 23.21
N SER A 381 -4.74 12.59 22.97
CA SER A 381 -5.27 11.71 24.00
C SER A 381 -4.25 11.41 25.10
N ALA A 382 -3.02 11.06 24.73
CA ALA A 382 -1.95 10.77 25.69
C ALA A 382 -1.56 12.01 26.49
N PHE A 383 -1.47 13.16 25.84
CA PHE A 383 -1.07 14.41 26.48
C PHE A 383 -2.16 14.93 27.43
N LEU A 384 -3.41 14.94 27.00
CA LEU A 384 -4.53 15.38 27.85
C LEU A 384 -4.81 14.41 28.98
N HIS A 385 -4.48 13.13 28.82
CA HIS A 385 -4.53 12.20 29.97
C HIS A 385 -3.49 12.55 31.04
N LEU A 386 -2.33 13.04 30.64
CA LEU A 386 -1.29 13.53 31.58
C LEU A 386 -1.57 14.91 32.13
N PHE A 387 -2.20 15.76 31.32
CA PHE A 387 -2.49 17.15 31.63
C PHE A 387 -3.96 17.50 31.33
N PRO A 388 -4.94 16.99 32.10
CA PRO A 388 -6.37 17.14 31.80
C PRO A 388 -6.81 18.58 31.66
N ASN A 389 -6.24 19.47 32.49
CA ASN A 389 -6.60 20.87 32.53
C ASN A 389 -5.66 21.78 31.70
N PHE A 390 -4.89 21.20 30.77
CA PHE A 390 -3.88 21.94 29.99
C PHE A 390 -4.49 23.11 29.22
N VAL A 391 -5.59 22.87 28.50
CA VAL A 391 -6.26 23.87 27.67
C VAL A 391 -6.82 25.00 28.50
N GLU A 392 -7.45 24.66 29.62
CA GLU A 392 -7.99 25.65 30.57
C GLU A 392 -6.87 26.47 31.20
N SER A 393 -5.80 25.81 31.62
CA SER A 393 -4.64 26.47 32.25
C SER A 393 -3.91 27.38 31.26
N LEU A 394 -3.80 27.00 30.00
CA LEU A 394 -3.17 27.82 28.97
C LEU A 394 -4.09 29.02 28.64
N ASN A 395 -5.38 28.81 28.45
CA ASN A 395 -6.33 29.88 28.19
C ASN A 395 -6.43 30.91 29.33
N ALA A 396 -6.19 30.50 30.57
CA ALA A 396 -6.13 31.41 31.70
C ALA A 396 -4.90 32.37 31.67
N LEU A 397 -3.87 32.02 30.86
CA LEU A 397 -2.68 32.86 30.66
C LEU A 397 -2.79 33.79 29.43
N LEU A 398 -3.78 33.58 28.58
CA LEU A 398 -4.01 34.34 27.35
C LEU A 398 -5.02 35.48 27.60
N LEU A 399 -4.91 36.54 26.80
CA LEU A 399 -5.90 37.61 26.79
C LEU A 399 -7.27 37.10 26.37
N PRO A 400 -8.40 37.66 26.82
CA PRO A 400 -9.74 37.15 26.50
C PRO A 400 -10.03 37.03 25.01
N ASP A 401 -9.47 37.92 24.20
CA ASP A 401 -9.64 37.93 22.73
C ASP A 401 -8.70 36.94 21.99
N GLU A 402 -7.73 36.36 22.69
CA GLU A 402 -6.74 35.43 22.16
C GLU A 402 -6.93 33.99 22.67
N GLN A 403 -7.98 33.73 23.44
CA GLN A 403 -8.27 32.40 23.95
C GLN A 403 -8.58 31.41 22.83
N ILE A 404 -7.98 30.26 22.92
CA ILE A 404 -8.11 29.21 21.91
C ILE A 404 -9.42 28.44 22.16
N VAL A 405 -10.35 28.51 21.19
CA VAL A 405 -11.62 27.78 21.21
C VAL A 405 -11.48 26.56 20.29
N LEU A 406 -11.66 25.38 20.84
CA LEU A 406 -11.63 24.13 20.10
C LEU A 406 -12.94 23.90 19.33
N LYS A 407 -12.84 23.25 18.17
CA LYS A 407 -14.01 22.79 17.41
C LYS A 407 -14.66 21.58 18.10
N PRO A 408 -15.96 21.33 17.85
CA PRO A 408 -16.57 20.08 18.28
C PRO A 408 -15.75 18.88 17.74
N ASP A 409 -15.40 17.92 18.58
CA ASP A 409 -14.59 16.74 18.32
C ASP A 409 -13.07 16.94 18.16
N GLU A 410 -12.53 18.13 18.40
CA GLU A 410 -11.09 18.39 18.41
C GLU A 410 -10.56 18.41 19.85
N LEU A 411 -9.62 17.54 20.17
CA LEU A 411 -9.01 17.46 21.49
C LEU A 411 -7.95 18.57 21.69
N LEU A 412 -7.08 18.76 20.70
CA LEU A 412 -6.11 19.85 20.64
C LEU A 412 -5.99 20.33 19.19
N ASN A 413 -5.94 21.64 18.97
CA ASN A 413 -5.59 22.22 17.67
C ASN A 413 -4.06 22.27 17.48
N THR A 414 -3.62 22.72 16.30
CA THR A 414 -2.17 22.78 15.97
C THR A 414 -1.39 23.68 16.94
N GLU A 415 -1.95 24.78 17.35
CA GLU A 415 -1.32 25.73 18.28
C GLU A 415 -1.16 25.10 19.65
N LEU A 416 -2.19 24.49 20.18
CA LEU A 416 -2.15 23.78 21.46
C LEU A 416 -1.15 22.62 21.46
N ARG A 417 -1.01 21.88 20.34
CA ARG A 417 0.01 20.85 20.21
C ARG A 417 1.42 21.42 20.26
N ILE A 418 1.65 22.57 19.65
CA ILE A 418 2.94 23.27 19.73
C ILE A 418 3.25 23.65 21.19
N PHE A 419 2.31 24.24 21.87
CA PHE A 419 2.49 24.59 23.29
C PHE A 419 2.67 23.34 24.17
N ALA A 420 1.98 22.25 23.86
CA ALA A 420 2.16 20.97 24.54
C ALA A 420 3.55 20.38 24.35
N LEU A 421 4.20 20.62 23.21
CA LEU A 421 5.57 20.15 22.90
C LEU A 421 6.66 21.04 23.54
N ILE A 422 6.36 22.31 23.85
CA ILE A 422 7.31 23.24 24.44
C ILE A 422 7.37 23.07 25.99
N ARG A 423 6.30 22.58 26.61
CA ARG A 423 6.22 22.35 28.05
C ARG A 423 7.10 21.20 28.52
#